data_1ca3ec0e2567b35b23600ccaaf20636e
#
_entry.id   1ca3ec0e2567b35b23600ccaaf20636e
#
_cell.length_a   1.000
_cell.length_b   1.000
_cell.length_c   1.000
_cell.angle_alpha   90.00
_cell.angle_beta   90.00
_cell.angle_gamma   90.00
#
_symmetry.space_group_name_H-M   'P 1'
#
loop_
_entity.id
_entity.type
_entity.pdbx_description
1 polymer ?
#
loop_
_entity_poly.entity_id
_entity_poly.type
_entity_poly.pdbx_seq_one_letter_code
_entity_poly.pdbx_strand_id
1 'polypeptide(L)'
;ICVTIILLVYYIALGYTGKLFTFSSGPLSRMFISQIAGLFMHVQIFPSKHSYLDGASFPHFISWLFNVKEYGIRSGRVVMEVMYPSSVADNSVGVMNCIFVAEAYANYGLVGVVISPIVVAFCISVIPNFIIKQRKNPTTITLYILVTYCYQQALIGGFVDFIYNVVLAFIFVLFIV
;
A
#
# COMPACT_ATOMS: atom_id res chain seq x y z
N ILE A 1 -19.49 -1.88 20.37
CA ILE A 1 -18.68 -1.75 21.60
C ILE A 1 -17.18 -1.82 21.26
N CYS A 2 -16.65 -2.88 20.61
CA CYS A 2 -15.23 -2.98 20.30
C CYS A 2 -14.71 -1.83 19.41
N VAL A 3 -15.45 -1.46 18.36
CA VAL A 3 -15.07 -0.34 17.48
C VAL A 3 -15.02 0.98 18.24
N THR A 4 -15.95 1.22 19.14
CA THR A 4 -15.99 2.43 19.95
C THR A 4 -14.79 2.52 20.90
N ILE A 5 -14.41 1.40 21.51
CA ILE A 5 -13.23 1.32 22.38
C ILE A 5 -11.95 1.57 21.59
N ILE A 6 -11.81 0.96 20.39
CA ILE A 6 -10.65 1.15 19.52
C ILE A 6 -10.54 2.63 19.09
N LEU A 7 -11.64 3.26 18.70
CA LEU A 7 -11.66 4.68 18.36
C LEU A 7 -11.30 5.57 19.54
N LEU A 8 -11.75 5.25 20.74
CA LEU A 8 -11.42 5.99 21.95
C LEU A 8 -9.94 5.85 22.32
N VAL A 9 -9.40 4.63 22.27
CA VAL A 9 -7.97 4.37 22.52
C VAL A 9 -7.12 5.09 21.47
N TYR A 10 -7.50 5.03 20.21
CA TYR A 10 -6.82 5.72 19.12
C TYR A 10 -6.84 7.25 19.31
N TYR A 11 -7.98 7.80 19.74
CA TYR A 11 -8.13 9.22 20.04
C TYR A 11 -7.21 9.67 21.19
N ILE A 12 -7.17 8.89 22.28
CA ILE A 12 -6.34 9.20 23.45
C ILE A 12 -4.85 9.02 23.12
N ALA A 13 -4.48 7.93 22.46
CA ALA A 13 -3.08 7.60 22.16
C ALA A 13 -2.41 8.61 21.21
N LEU A 14 -3.17 9.20 20.29
CA LEU A 14 -2.65 10.20 19.34
C LEU A 14 -2.75 11.64 19.87
N GLY A 15 -3.23 11.84 21.10
CA GLY A 15 -3.30 13.17 21.71
C GLY A 15 -4.22 14.14 20.97
N TYR A 16 -5.22 13.65 20.26
CA TYR A 16 -6.19 14.50 19.57
C TYR A 16 -7.07 15.22 20.58
N THR A 17 -6.84 16.52 20.77
CA THR A 17 -7.68 17.40 21.60
C THR A 17 -8.78 18.10 20.81
N GLY A 18 -8.87 17.86 19.50
CA GLY A 18 -9.79 18.51 18.58
C GLY A 18 -11.07 17.72 18.30
N LYS A 19 -11.90 18.26 17.42
CA LYS A 19 -13.19 17.66 17.02
C LYS A 19 -12.98 16.32 16.29
N LEU A 20 -13.63 15.27 16.74
CA LEU A 20 -13.59 13.91 16.16
C LEU A 20 -13.97 13.88 14.65
N PHE A 21 -14.76 14.82 14.19
CA PHE A 21 -15.36 14.88 12.85
C PHE A 21 -14.80 16.01 11.97
N THR A 22 -13.58 16.45 12.18
CA THR A 22 -12.98 17.40 11.24
C THR A 22 -12.46 16.68 10.00
N PHE A 23 -12.87 17.15 8.81
CA PHE A 23 -12.44 16.57 7.52
C PHE A 23 -10.93 16.68 7.27
N SER A 24 -10.25 17.59 7.93
CA SER A 24 -8.83 17.87 7.67
C SER A 24 -7.85 17.16 8.61
N SER A 25 -8.24 16.79 9.82
CA SER A 25 -7.27 16.34 10.83
C SER A 25 -7.76 15.37 11.89
N GLY A 26 -8.98 14.86 11.77
CA GLY A 26 -9.55 13.94 12.76
C GLY A 26 -9.21 12.46 12.51
N PRO A 27 -9.35 11.58 13.52
CA PRO A 27 -9.13 10.14 13.38
C PRO A 27 -10.04 9.50 12.33
N LEU A 28 -11.29 9.97 12.20
CA LEU A 28 -12.21 9.50 11.16
C LEU A 28 -11.77 9.91 9.75
N SER A 29 -11.25 11.13 9.59
CA SER A 29 -10.66 11.57 8.33
C SER A 29 -9.50 10.66 7.91
N ARG A 30 -8.63 10.28 8.85
CA ARG A 30 -7.53 9.37 8.56
C ARG A 30 -8.00 7.97 8.16
N MET A 31 -9.07 7.46 8.76
CA MET A 31 -9.60 6.13 8.42
C MET A 31 -10.28 6.08 7.05
N PHE A 32 -11.05 7.10 6.68
CA PHE A 32 -11.89 7.07 5.49
C PHE A 32 -11.35 7.90 4.32
N ILE A 33 -10.64 9.00 4.60
CA ILE A 33 -10.26 9.97 3.57
C ILE A 33 -8.77 9.87 3.20
N SER A 34 -7.90 9.42 4.11
CA SER A 34 -6.45 9.44 3.89
C SER A 34 -6.01 8.66 2.65
N GLN A 35 -6.65 7.54 2.36
CA GLN A 35 -6.34 6.71 1.19
C GLN A 35 -6.71 7.42 -0.12
N ILE A 36 -7.88 8.06 -0.13
CA ILE A 36 -8.36 8.84 -1.28
C ILE A 36 -7.51 10.11 -1.45
N ALA A 37 -7.16 10.77 -0.36
CA ALA A 37 -6.28 11.93 -0.38
C ALA A 37 -4.90 11.59 -1.00
N GLY A 38 -4.34 10.43 -0.63
CA GLY A 38 -3.11 9.92 -1.23
C GLY A 38 -3.21 9.78 -2.76
N LEU A 39 -4.31 9.23 -3.27
CA LEU A 39 -4.55 9.14 -4.71
C LEU A 39 -4.60 10.52 -5.39
N PHE A 40 -5.36 11.46 -4.84
CA PHE A 40 -5.45 12.82 -5.40
C PHE A 40 -4.09 13.52 -5.41
N MET A 41 -3.29 13.39 -4.35
CA MET A 41 -1.96 13.98 -4.29
C MET A 41 -1.02 13.37 -5.34
N HIS A 42 -1.09 12.07 -5.60
CA HIS A 42 -0.32 11.44 -6.68
C HIS A 42 -0.71 12.02 -8.04
N VAL A 43 -2.00 12.11 -8.34
CA VAL A 43 -2.49 12.69 -9.60
C VAL A 43 -2.09 14.16 -9.75
N GLN A 44 -2.06 14.93 -8.67
CA GLN A 44 -1.65 16.33 -8.68
C GLN A 44 -0.15 16.53 -8.91
N ILE A 45 0.67 15.60 -8.42
CA ILE A 45 2.13 15.72 -8.48
C ILE A 45 2.68 15.14 -9.77
N PHE A 46 2.20 13.97 -10.18
CA PHE A 46 2.65 13.32 -11.42
C PHE A 46 1.72 13.64 -12.59
N PRO A 47 2.23 14.02 -13.78
CA PRO A 47 3.62 14.36 -14.07
C PRO A 47 3.99 15.83 -13.84
N SER A 48 3.07 16.65 -13.27
CA SER A 48 3.16 18.12 -13.27
C SER A 48 4.34 18.67 -12.47
N LYS A 49 4.65 18.09 -11.31
CA LYS A 49 5.73 18.53 -10.42
C LYS A 49 6.90 17.54 -10.35
N HIS A 50 6.65 16.29 -10.69
CA HIS A 50 7.64 15.22 -10.73
C HIS A 50 7.36 14.34 -11.95
N SER A 51 8.40 13.94 -12.68
CA SER A 51 8.27 12.98 -13.78
C SER A 51 7.73 11.63 -13.28
N TYR A 52 7.17 10.84 -14.19
CA TYR A 52 6.80 9.46 -13.86
C TYR A 52 8.03 8.68 -13.38
N LEU A 53 7.80 7.71 -12.51
CA LEU A 53 8.85 6.91 -11.88
C LEU A 53 9.33 5.74 -12.77
N ASP A 54 8.63 5.44 -13.85
CA ASP A 54 8.98 4.42 -14.85
C ASP A 54 9.41 3.06 -14.25
N GLY A 55 8.75 2.67 -13.16
CA GLY A 55 9.03 1.43 -12.44
C GLY A 55 10.04 1.55 -11.29
N ALA A 56 10.56 2.73 -10.98
CA ALA A 56 11.52 2.93 -9.89
C ALA A 56 10.94 2.61 -8.49
N SER A 57 9.61 2.53 -8.34
CA SER A 57 8.98 2.10 -7.09
C SER A 57 8.91 0.58 -6.93
N PHE A 58 9.19 -0.19 -7.96
CA PHE A 58 9.17 -1.65 -7.86
C PHE A 58 10.32 -2.21 -7.02
N PRO A 59 10.14 -3.40 -6.42
CA PRO A 59 11.20 -4.11 -5.75
C PRO A 59 12.41 -4.34 -6.64
N HIS A 60 13.60 -4.31 -6.04
CA HIS A 60 14.88 -4.41 -6.76
C HIS A 60 14.94 -5.55 -7.79
N PHE A 61 14.42 -6.73 -7.46
CA PHE A 61 14.46 -7.87 -8.39
C PHE A 61 13.60 -7.65 -9.65
N ILE A 62 12.47 -6.95 -9.53
CA ILE A 62 11.61 -6.58 -10.67
C ILE A 62 12.27 -5.47 -11.47
N SER A 63 12.79 -4.45 -10.79
CA SER A 63 13.51 -3.35 -11.44
C SER A 63 14.72 -3.85 -12.22
N TRP A 64 15.43 -4.83 -11.69
CA TRP A 64 16.53 -5.51 -12.37
C TRP A 64 16.05 -6.25 -13.63
N LEU A 65 14.93 -6.98 -13.54
CA LEU A 65 14.37 -7.72 -14.67
C LEU A 65 13.96 -6.80 -15.84
N PHE A 66 13.44 -5.62 -15.52
CA PHE A 66 13.03 -4.61 -16.50
C PHE A 66 14.13 -3.57 -16.80
N ASN A 67 15.34 -3.78 -16.30
CA ASN A 67 16.50 -2.90 -16.51
C ASN A 67 16.23 -1.43 -16.12
N VAL A 68 15.48 -1.22 -15.05
CA VAL A 68 15.19 0.11 -14.50
C VAL A 68 16.43 0.63 -13.79
N LYS A 69 16.89 1.83 -14.16
CA LYS A 69 18.15 2.41 -13.62
C LYS A 69 18.05 2.83 -12.16
N GLU A 70 16.91 3.36 -11.77
CA GLU A 70 16.62 3.79 -10.40
C GLU A 70 15.63 2.81 -9.77
N TYR A 71 15.81 2.49 -8.51
CA TYR A 71 14.95 1.55 -7.79
C TYR A 71 14.83 1.93 -6.31
N GLY A 72 13.75 1.42 -5.69
CA GLY A 72 13.51 1.63 -4.26
C GLY A 72 12.92 2.99 -3.91
N ILE A 73 12.48 3.77 -4.91
CA ILE A 73 11.85 5.06 -4.70
C ILE A 73 10.37 4.83 -4.39
N ARG A 74 9.96 5.06 -3.15
CA ARG A 74 8.53 4.98 -2.79
C ARG A 74 7.78 6.20 -3.29
N SER A 75 6.78 6.00 -4.16
CA SER A 75 5.97 7.09 -4.70
C SER A 75 5.33 7.96 -3.61
N GLY A 76 4.85 7.35 -2.54
CA GLY A 76 4.31 8.05 -1.38
C GLY A 76 5.34 8.90 -0.63
N ARG A 77 6.63 8.57 -0.70
CA ARG A 77 7.71 9.40 -0.14
C ARG A 77 7.95 10.63 -1.01
N VAL A 78 7.99 10.48 -2.32
CA VAL A 78 8.10 11.59 -3.28
C VAL A 78 6.95 12.58 -3.08
N VAL A 79 5.73 12.09 -2.91
CA VAL A 79 4.56 12.93 -2.63
C VAL A 79 4.75 13.73 -1.34
N MET A 80 5.25 13.11 -0.28
CA MET A 80 5.50 13.81 0.99
C MET A 80 6.59 14.87 0.86
N GLU A 81 7.67 14.60 0.15
CA GLU A 81 8.76 15.53 -0.09
C GLU A 81 8.33 16.77 -0.87
N VAL A 82 7.44 16.58 -1.84
CA VAL A 82 6.91 17.70 -2.66
C VAL A 82 5.86 18.52 -1.92
N MET A 83 4.98 17.87 -1.14
CA MET A 83 3.84 18.55 -0.49
C MET A 83 4.18 19.09 0.90
N TYR A 84 5.07 18.41 1.64
CA TYR A 84 5.39 18.73 3.03
C TYR A 84 6.90 18.71 3.31
N PRO A 85 7.71 19.51 2.57
CA PRO A 85 9.18 19.45 2.65
C PRO A 85 9.72 19.75 4.06
N SER A 86 9.13 20.69 4.80
CA SER A 86 9.53 21.01 6.16
C SER A 86 9.32 19.83 7.12
N SER A 87 8.15 19.20 7.05
CA SER A 87 7.83 18.05 7.91
C SER A 87 8.68 16.82 7.61
N VAL A 88 9.12 16.68 6.35
CA VAL A 88 10.07 15.63 5.95
C VAL A 88 11.46 15.92 6.49
N ALA A 89 11.93 17.16 6.43
CA ALA A 89 13.22 17.58 6.97
C ALA A 89 13.31 17.35 8.49
N ASP A 90 12.23 17.60 9.20
CA ASP A 90 12.13 17.39 10.65
C ASP A 90 11.89 15.93 11.05
N ASN A 91 11.85 14.98 10.08
CA ASN A 91 11.50 13.57 10.30
C ASN A 91 10.17 13.37 11.07
N SER A 92 9.27 14.35 11.04
CA SER A 92 7.97 14.28 11.73
C SER A 92 6.91 13.50 10.97
N VAL A 93 7.15 13.22 9.68
CA VAL A 93 6.22 12.49 8.81
C VAL A 93 6.92 11.32 8.10
N GLY A 94 6.17 10.25 7.90
CA GLY A 94 6.63 9.06 7.20
C GLY A 94 6.37 9.11 5.69
N VAL A 95 5.83 8.02 5.18
CA VAL A 95 5.44 7.85 3.77
C VAL A 95 3.93 8.03 3.66
N MET A 96 3.45 8.71 2.62
CA MET A 96 2.03 8.82 2.33
C MET A 96 1.47 7.43 2.01
N ASN A 97 0.42 7.04 2.72
CA ASN A 97 -0.32 5.84 2.33
C ASN A 97 -0.99 6.07 0.98
N CYS A 98 -0.79 5.14 0.08
CA CYS A 98 -1.45 5.17 -1.21
C CYS A 98 -2.01 3.79 -1.56
N ILE A 99 -3.16 3.77 -2.21
CA ILE A 99 -3.68 2.55 -2.83
C ILE A 99 -2.80 2.18 -4.03
N PHE A 100 -2.73 0.90 -4.37
CA PHE A 100 -1.91 0.41 -5.48
C PHE A 100 -2.15 1.14 -6.83
N VAL A 101 -3.37 1.64 -7.06
CA VAL A 101 -3.71 2.42 -8.26
C VAL A 101 -2.97 3.76 -8.30
N ALA A 102 -2.78 4.41 -7.14
CA ALA A 102 -2.05 5.68 -7.05
C ALA A 102 -0.55 5.47 -7.36
N GLU A 103 0.03 4.39 -6.86
CA GLU A 103 1.41 4.03 -7.16
C GLU A 103 1.58 3.63 -8.63
N ALA A 104 0.62 2.90 -9.21
CA ALA A 104 0.62 2.56 -10.62
C ALA A 104 0.54 3.81 -11.50
N TYR A 105 -0.27 4.81 -11.10
CA TYR A 105 -0.33 6.09 -11.76
C TYR A 105 1.00 6.86 -11.69
N ALA A 106 1.64 6.87 -10.52
CA ALA A 106 2.94 7.51 -10.35
C ALA A 106 4.04 6.90 -11.24
N ASN A 107 3.95 5.60 -11.55
CA ASN A 107 4.91 4.93 -12.42
C ASN A 107 4.59 5.11 -13.92
N TYR A 108 3.36 4.86 -14.34
CA TYR A 108 3.01 4.73 -15.76
C TYR A 108 1.77 5.53 -16.18
N GLY A 109 1.35 6.49 -15.38
CA GLY A 109 0.18 7.32 -15.66
C GLY A 109 -1.09 6.49 -15.83
N LEU A 110 -1.95 6.88 -16.76
CA LEU A 110 -3.22 6.20 -17.03
C LEU A 110 -3.06 4.73 -17.45
N VAL A 111 -1.98 4.39 -18.13
CA VAL A 111 -1.69 3.00 -18.52
C VAL A 111 -1.52 2.12 -17.27
N GLY A 112 -0.78 2.62 -16.29
CA GLY A 112 -0.63 1.95 -15.00
C GLY A 112 -1.96 1.73 -14.29
N VAL A 113 -2.84 2.73 -14.29
CA VAL A 113 -4.18 2.65 -13.68
C VAL A 113 -5.03 1.54 -14.30
N VAL A 114 -4.96 1.37 -15.62
CA VAL A 114 -5.75 0.32 -16.32
C VAL A 114 -5.16 -1.07 -16.10
N ILE A 115 -3.84 -1.20 -16.13
CA ILE A 115 -3.17 -2.51 -16.04
C ILE A 115 -3.13 -3.02 -14.60
N SER A 116 -2.94 -2.14 -13.61
CA SER A 116 -2.72 -2.55 -12.22
C SER A 116 -3.88 -3.36 -11.62
N PRO A 117 -5.17 -3.03 -11.82
CA PRO A 117 -6.26 -3.84 -11.29
C PRO A 117 -6.29 -5.25 -11.89
N ILE A 118 -5.89 -5.41 -13.16
CA ILE A 118 -5.84 -6.71 -13.83
C ILE A 118 -4.77 -7.59 -13.19
N VAL A 119 -3.57 -7.04 -12.97
CA VAL A 119 -2.46 -7.75 -12.32
C VAL A 119 -2.82 -8.13 -10.89
N VAL A 120 -3.38 -7.19 -10.12
CA VAL A 120 -3.81 -7.43 -8.73
C VAL A 120 -4.91 -8.48 -8.68
N ALA A 121 -5.93 -8.38 -9.52
CA ALA A 121 -7.02 -9.36 -9.58
C ALA A 121 -6.51 -10.75 -9.96
N PHE A 122 -5.58 -10.85 -10.88
CA PHE A 122 -4.95 -12.12 -11.26
C PHE A 122 -4.22 -12.74 -10.05
N CYS A 123 -3.38 -11.99 -9.36
CA CYS A 123 -2.65 -12.48 -8.19
C CYS A 123 -3.59 -12.91 -7.05
N ILE A 124 -4.61 -12.09 -6.75
CA ILE A 124 -5.62 -12.41 -5.72
C ILE A 124 -6.43 -13.65 -6.09
N SER A 125 -6.68 -13.87 -7.37
CA SER A 125 -7.46 -15.04 -7.82
C SER A 125 -6.63 -16.32 -7.83
N VAL A 126 -5.41 -16.29 -8.34
CA VAL A 126 -4.60 -17.48 -8.56
C VAL A 126 -4.17 -18.16 -7.26
N ILE A 127 -3.58 -17.40 -6.34
CA ILE A 127 -2.97 -17.98 -5.14
C ILE A 127 -4.01 -18.55 -4.17
N PRO A 128 -5.07 -17.83 -3.76
CA PRO A 128 -6.10 -18.40 -2.89
C PRO A 128 -6.85 -19.57 -3.53
N ASN A 129 -7.14 -19.51 -4.84
CA ASN A 129 -7.79 -20.60 -5.54
C ASN A 129 -6.93 -21.87 -5.58
N PHE A 130 -5.63 -21.72 -5.71
CA PHE A 130 -4.71 -22.85 -5.60
C PHE A 130 -4.75 -23.48 -4.21
N ILE A 131 -4.71 -22.64 -3.14
CA ILE A 131 -4.74 -23.10 -1.75
C ILE A 131 -6.07 -23.79 -1.42
N ILE A 132 -7.21 -23.24 -1.85
CA ILE A 132 -8.55 -23.82 -1.59
C ILE A 132 -8.71 -25.21 -2.19
N LYS A 133 -8.04 -25.51 -3.30
CA LYS A 133 -8.07 -26.81 -3.97
C LYS A 133 -7.23 -27.89 -3.25
N GLN A 134 -6.37 -27.51 -2.31
CA GLN A 134 -5.57 -28.45 -1.52
C GLN A 134 -6.43 -29.17 -0.46
N ARG A 135 -5.91 -30.27 0.08
CA ARG A 135 -6.56 -30.99 1.19
C ARG A 135 -6.73 -30.05 2.39
N LYS A 136 -7.93 -30.04 2.95
CA LYS A 136 -8.26 -29.22 4.12
C LYS A 136 -7.59 -29.81 5.37
N ASN A 137 -6.42 -29.35 5.69
CA ASN A 137 -5.73 -29.60 6.95
C ASN A 137 -5.49 -28.26 7.68
N PRO A 138 -5.16 -28.27 8.98
CA PRO A 138 -4.94 -27.03 9.73
C PRO A 138 -3.91 -26.10 9.09
N THR A 139 -2.85 -26.66 8.50
CA THR A 139 -1.79 -25.91 7.83
C THR A 139 -2.34 -25.16 6.59
N THR A 140 -3.11 -25.82 5.75
CA THR A 140 -3.70 -25.21 4.55
C THR A 140 -4.70 -24.12 4.90
N ILE A 141 -5.48 -24.31 5.96
CA ILE A 141 -6.43 -23.31 6.44
C ILE A 141 -5.68 -22.08 6.98
N THR A 142 -4.66 -22.29 7.79
CA THR A 142 -3.82 -21.20 8.33
C THR A 142 -3.17 -20.42 7.21
N LEU A 143 -2.63 -21.11 6.20
CA LEU A 143 -2.04 -20.50 5.02
C LEU A 143 -3.04 -19.63 4.26
N TYR A 144 -4.25 -20.13 4.03
CA TYR A 144 -5.31 -19.36 3.37
C TYR A 144 -5.62 -18.06 4.11
N ILE A 145 -5.73 -18.14 5.44
CA ILE A 145 -5.99 -16.96 6.29
C ILE A 145 -4.83 -15.96 6.19
N LEU A 146 -3.58 -16.43 6.29
CA LEU A 146 -2.40 -15.57 6.20
C LEU A 146 -2.29 -14.87 4.85
N VAL A 147 -2.47 -15.60 3.76
CA VAL A 147 -2.44 -15.04 2.40
C VAL A 147 -3.54 -13.99 2.21
N THR A 148 -4.75 -14.29 2.68
CA THR A 148 -5.88 -13.34 2.60
C THR A 148 -5.59 -12.07 3.38
N TYR A 149 -5.01 -12.19 4.57
CA TYR A 149 -4.60 -11.05 5.39
C TYR A 149 -3.51 -10.20 4.70
N CYS A 150 -2.51 -10.85 4.09
CA CYS A 150 -1.45 -10.14 3.34
C CYS A 150 -2.02 -9.37 2.14
N TYR A 151 -2.99 -9.92 1.43
CA TYR A 151 -3.62 -9.22 0.31
C TYR A 151 -4.41 -7.99 0.75
N GLN A 152 -5.06 -8.04 1.90
CA GLN A 152 -5.73 -6.86 2.45
C GLN A 152 -4.74 -5.72 2.74
N GLN A 153 -3.59 -6.02 3.32
CA GLN A 153 -2.54 -5.02 3.58
C GLN A 153 -1.99 -4.43 2.27
N ALA A 154 -1.80 -5.27 1.26
CA ALA A 154 -1.31 -4.86 -0.04
C ALA A 154 -2.22 -3.87 -0.77
N LEU A 155 -3.53 -4.00 -0.64
CA LEU A 155 -4.48 -3.06 -1.23
C LEU A 155 -4.38 -1.65 -0.64
N ILE A 156 -3.89 -1.54 0.59
CA ILE A 156 -3.77 -0.26 1.32
C ILE A 156 -2.36 0.34 1.16
N GLY A 157 -1.34 -0.49 1.05
CA GLY A 157 0.08 -0.10 1.08
C GLY A 157 0.75 0.13 -0.27
N GLY A 158 0.08 -0.18 -1.39
CA GLY A 158 0.63 -0.05 -2.73
C GLY A 158 1.26 -1.35 -3.29
N PHE A 159 1.91 -1.26 -4.44
CA PHE A 159 2.48 -2.42 -5.15
C PHE A 159 3.64 -3.09 -4.42
N VAL A 160 4.47 -2.32 -3.73
CA VAL A 160 5.62 -2.84 -3.00
C VAL A 160 5.15 -3.78 -1.91
N ASP A 161 4.10 -3.40 -1.19
CA ASP A 161 3.55 -4.23 -0.11
C ASP A 161 2.79 -5.45 -0.66
N PHE A 162 2.30 -5.39 -1.90
CA PHE A 162 1.62 -6.49 -2.57
C PHE A 162 2.58 -7.57 -3.10
N ILE A 163 3.65 -7.15 -3.79
CA ILE A 163 4.58 -8.06 -4.45
C ILE A 163 5.72 -8.46 -3.50
N TYR A 164 6.10 -7.58 -2.59
CA TYR A 164 7.26 -7.73 -1.72
C TYR A 164 6.90 -7.85 -0.24
N ASN A 165 5.74 -8.42 0.07
CA ASN A 165 5.43 -8.73 1.45
C ASN A 165 6.31 -9.89 1.91
N VAL A 166 7.22 -9.61 2.85
CA VAL A 166 8.14 -10.60 3.44
C VAL A 166 7.36 -11.78 4.02
N VAL A 167 6.16 -11.55 4.53
CA VAL A 167 5.29 -12.59 5.04
C VAL A 167 4.84 -13.53 3.93
N LEU A 168 4.50 -13.01 2.73
CA LEU A 168 4.20 -13.85 1.57
C LEU A 168 5.41 -14.69 1.15
N ALA A 169 6.62 -14.12 1.12
CA ALA A 169 7.83 -14.87 0.82
C ALA A 169 8.08 -15.99 1.84
N PHE A 170 7.90 -15.71 3.13
CA PHE A 170 8.00 -16.73 4.20
C PHE A 170 6.97 -17.84 4.06
N ILE A 171 5.74 -17.48 3.69
CA ILE A 171 4.66 -18.43 3.42
C ILE A 171 5.03 -19.33 2.26
N PHE A 172 5.56 -18.79 1.16
CA PHE A 172 6.02 -19.61 0.03
C PHE A 172 7.15 -20.57 0.42
N VAL A 173 8.13 -20.11 1.21
CA VAL A 173 9.22 -20.97 1.69
C VAL A 173 8.70 -22.11 2.55
N LEU A 174 7.77 -21.84 3.47
CA LEU A 174 7.15 -22.88 4.32
C LEU A 174 6.30 -23.90 3.52
N PHE A 175 5.91 -23.57 2.29
CA PHE A 175 5.14 -24.46 1.43
C PHE A 175 6.00 -25.38 0.56
N ILE A 176 7.24 -24.98 0.32
CA ILE A 176 8.19 -25.74 -0.50
C ILE A 176 8.98 -26.75 0.35
N VAL A 177 9.05 -26.54 1.66
CA VAL A 177 9.67 -27.45 2.63
C VAL A 177 8.62 -28.34 3.27
#